data_8f3fb98ec430bbdddbb31cfa21d4d4d9
#
_entry.id   8f3fb98ec430bbdddbb31cfa21d4d4d9
#
_cell.length_a   1.000
_cell.length_b   1.000
_cell.length_c   1.000
_cell.angle_alpha   90.00
_cell.angle_beta   90.00
_cell.angle_gamma   90.00
#
_symmetry.space_group_name_H-M   'P 1'
#
loop_
_entity.id
_entity.type
_entity.pdbx_description
1 polymer ?
#
loop_
_entity_poly.entity_id
_entity_poly.type
_entity_poly.pdbx_seq_one_letter_code
_entity_poly.pdbx_strand_id
1 'polypeptide(L)'
;MRTTTSLIVSGVMLLCANGVLAQDWPQWRGPNRDNKVTGFTEPKTWPKELTKKWSTKVGLGDASPVLVGDKIYVFTREGKEEVIRCLDAASGEEKWKDKYEAEAVTGPGS
;
A
#
# COMPACT_ATOMS: atom_id res chain seq x y z
N MET A 1 -6.26 -66.63 2.45
CA MET A 1 -6.33 -65.39 1.68
C MET A 1 -6.11 -64.24 2.62
N ARG A 2 -4.97 -63.59 2.53
CA ARG A 2 -4.66 -62.38 3.31
C ARG A 2 -4.79 -61.16 2.39
N THR A 3 -5.80 -60.35 2.63
CA THR A 3 -5.98 -59.07 1.95
C THR A 3 -5.13 -58.03 2.67
N THR A 4 -4.08 -57.56 1.99
CA THR A 4 -3.24 -56.46 2.45
C THR A 4 -3.91 -55.14 2.06
N THR A 5 -4.47 -54.44 3.02
CA THR A 5 -5.02 -53.08 2.82
C THR A 5 -3.87 -52.09 2.89
N SER A 6 -3.46 -51.55 1.75
CA SER A 6 -2.52 -50.46 1.68
C SER A 6 -3.23 -49.17 2.06
N LEU A 7 -2.87 -48.63 3.22
CA LEU A 7 -3.23 -47.26 3.63
C LEU A 7 -2.32 -46.27 2.91
N ILE A 8 -2.85 -45.60 1.91
CA ILE A 8 -2.19 -44.43 1.30
C ILE A 8 -2.47 -43.24 2.19
N VAL A 9 -1.49 -42.84 2.98
CA VAL A 9 -1.50 -41.58 3.72
C VAL A 9 -1.12 -40.51 2.75
N SER A 10 -2.12 -39.82 2.18
CA SER A 10 -1.91 -38.56 1.42
C SER A 10 -1.57 -37.45 2.38
N GLY A 11 -0.29 -37.14 2.50
CA GLY A 11 0.19 -35.95 3.20
C GLY A 11 -0.22 -34.70 2.43
N VAL A 12 -1.24 -34.02 2.92
CA VAL A 12 -1.56 -32.64 2.44
C VAL A 12 -0.47 -31.72 2.97
N MET A 13 0.47 -31.39 2.10
CA MET A 13 1.47 -30.35 2.36
C MET A 13 0.76 -29.01 2.30
N LEU A 14 0.34 -28.47 3.45
CA LEU A 14 -0.09 -27.06 3.54
C LEU A 14 1.15 -26.20 3.25
N LEU A 15 1.27 -25.69 2.04
CA LEU A 15 2.11 -24.55 1.76
C LEU A 15 1.49 -23.35 2.48
N CYS A 16 1.96 -23.05 3.67
CA CYS A 16 1.80 -21.72 4.25
C CYS A 16 2.57 -20.74 3.35
N ALA A 17 1.89 -20.17 2.37
CA ALA A 17 2.38 -18.98 1.71
C ALA A 17 2.45 -17.90 2.80
N ASN A 18 3.63 -17.70 3.39
CA ASN A 18 3.93 -16.53 4.16
C ASN A 18 3.89 -15.36 3.16
N GLY A 19 2.71 -14.83 2.92
CA GLY A 19 2.55 -13.55 2.27
C GLY A 19 3.33 -12.54 3.10
N VAL A 20 4.38 -11.98 2.53
CA VAL A 20 5.01 -10.80 3.10
C VAL A 20 3.95 -9.71 3.04
N LEU A 21 3.22 -9.53 4.14
CA LEU A 21 2.31 -8.41 4.29
C LEU A 21 3.19 -7.17 4.32
N ALA A 22 3.01 -6.31 3.33
CA ALA A 22 3.63 -5.00 3.36
C ALA A 22 3.20 -4.28 4.64
N GLN A 23 4.13 -3.64 5.31
CA GLN A 23 3.82 -2.90 6.52
C GLN A 23 2.92 -1.71 6.18
N ASP A 24 1.84 -1.55 6.92
CA ASP A 24 1.00 -0.37 6.86
C ASP A 24 1.80 0.91 7.15
N TRP A 25 1.48 1.98 6.44
CA TRP A 25 2.04 3.32 6.66
C TRP A 25 0.90 4.31 6.91
N PRO A 26 0.25 4.23 8.11
CA PRO A 26 -1.05 4.84 8.35
C PRO A 26 -1.00 6.33 8.68
N GLN A 27 0.19 6.90 8.76
CA GLN A 27 0.38 8.31 9.11
C GLN A 27 1.74 8.84 8.63
N TRP A 28 1.92 10.15 8.69
CA TRP A 28 3.19 10.79 8.41
C TRP A 28 4.32 10.21 9.26
N ARG A 29 5.42 9.86 8.63
CA ARG A 29 6.60 9.21 9.21
C ARG A 29 6.37 7.77 9.71
N GLY A 30 5.28 7.14 9.30
CA GLY A 30 4.98 5.73 9.57
C GLY A 30 4.37 5.45 10.94
N PRO A 31 4.19 4.17 11.28
CA PRO A 31 3.46 3.73 12.48
C PRO A 31 3.94 4.36 13.79
N ASN A 32 5.23 4.56 13.91
CA ASN A 32 5.87 5.11 15.12
C ASN A 32 6.36 6.56 14.93
N ARG A 33 6.07 7.20 13.80
CA ARG A 33 6.54 8.55 13.43
C ARG A 33 8.06 8.72 13.44
N ASP A 34 8.79 7.66 13.15
CA ASP A 34 10.26 7.62 13.20
C ASP A 34 10.93 7.38 11.84
N ASN A 35 10.14 7.29 10.73
CA ASN A 35 10.59 6.97 9.38
C ASN A 35 11.26 5.59 9.25
N LYS A 36 10.95 4.66 10.13
CA LYS A 36 11.52 3.32 10.10
C LYS A 36 10.52 2.29 9.61
N VAL A 37 10.98 1.41 8.74
CA VAL A 37 10.26 0.22 8.31
C VAL A 37 10.79 -0.97 9.10
N THR A 38 9.91 -1.75 9.70
CA THR A 38 10.25 -2.98 10.42
C THR A 38 9.87 -4.20 9.59
N GLY A 39 10.54 -5.33 9.81
CA GLY A 39 10.24 -6.57 9.09
C GLY A 39 10.65 -6.59 7.61
N PHE A 40 11.39 -5.57 7.17
CA PHE A 40 11.95 -5.54 5.82
C PHE A 40 13.29 -6.30 5.78
N THR A 41 13.41 -7.19 4.82
CA THR A 41 14.67 -7.88 4.54
C THR A 41 15.32 -7.21 3.34
N GLU A 42 16.49 -6.62 3.56
CA GLU A 42 17.24 -5.98 2.50
C GLU A 42 17.70 -7.01 1.46
N PRO A 43 17.53 -6.74 0.16
CA PRO A 43 18.05 -7.61 -0.88
C PRO A 43 19.58 -7.55 -0.87
N LYS A 44 20.24 -8.69 -1.14
CA LYS A 44 21.70 -8.78 -1.21
C LYS A 44 22.30 -7.86 -2.27
N THR A 45 21.55 -7.59 -3.32
CA THR A 45 21.95 -6.71 -4.42
C THR A 45 20.74 -5.89 -4.84
N TRP A 46 20.89 -4.57 -4.81
CA TRP A 46 19.88 -3.66 -5.32
C TRP A 46 19.92 -3.60 -6.85
N PRO A 47 18.77 -3.55 -7.53
CA PRO A 47 18.74 -3.32 -8.97
C PRO A 47 19.29 -1.92 -9.29
N LYS A 48 19.88 -1.77 -10.46
CA LYS A 48 20.38 -0.46 -10.93
C LYS A 48 19.26 0.57 -11.07
N GLU A 49 18.07 0.11 -11.46
CA GLU A 49 16.87 0.92 -11.64
C GLU A 49 15.66 0.22 -11.04
N LEU A 50 14.75 0.98 -10.47
CA LEU A 50 13.48 0.48 -9.99
C LEU A 50 12.50 0.35 -11.15
N THR A 51 11.73 -0.72 -11.18
CA THR A 51 10.65 -0.89 -12.14
C THR A 51 9.43 -0.10 -11.70
N LYS A 52 9.01 0.87 -12.53
CA LYS A 52 7.75 1.59 -12.30
C LYS A 52 6.56 0.66 -12.57
N LYS A 53 5.75 0.37 -11.56
CA LYS A 53 4.56 -0.47 -11.67
C LYS A 53 3.38 0.30 -12.25
N TRP A 54 3.12 1.47 -11.69
CA TRP A 54 2.05 2.35 -12.13
C TRP A 54 2.32 3.81 -11.75
N SER A 55 1.52 4.70 -12.29
CA SER A 55 1.53 6.14 -11.98
C SER A 55 0.14 6.69 -12.23
N THR A 56 -0.32 7.58 -11.36
CA THR A 56 -1.62 8.25 -11.53
C THR A 56 -1.52 9.72 -11.13
N LYS A 57 -2.32 10.55 -11.76
CA LYS A 57 -2.45 11.96 -11.40
C LYS A 57 -3.43 12.11 -10.25
N VAL A 58 -3.06 12.88 -9.24
CA VAL A 58 -3.88 13.06 -8.04
C VAL A 58 -4.15 14.53 -7.67
N GLY A 59 -3.62 15.48 -8.39
CA GLY A 59 -3.73 16.92 -8.09
C GLY A 59 -2.52 17.44 -7.31
N LEU A 60 -2.67 18.65 -6.74
CA LEU A 60 -1.63 19.33 -5.97
C LEU A 60 -1.77 19.00 -4.49
N GLY A 61 -0.66 18.85 -3.78
CA GLY A 61 -0.70 18.64 -2.33
C GLY A 61 0.65 18.25 -1.76
N ASP A 62 0.85 18.61 -0.50
CA ASP A 62 2.04 18.32 0.30
C ASP A 62 1.79 17.23 1.34
N ALA A 63 0.55 16.71 1.41
CA ALA A 63 0.19 15.66 2.34
C ALA A 63 0.86 14.33 1.97
N SER A 64 1.41 13.65 2.96
CA SER A 64 1.96 12.32 2.78
C SER A 64 0.83 11.32 2.51
N PRO A 65 0.90 10.51 1.44
CA PRO A 65 -0.02 9.40 1.26
C PRO A 65 0.07 8.41 2.43
N VAL A 66 -1.05 7.77 2.77
CA VAL A 66 -1.08 6.71 3.77
C VAL A 66 -1.44 5.38 3.13
N LEU A 67 -0.83 4.32 3.61
CA LEU A 67 -1.05 2.95 3.17
C LEU A 67 -1.65 2.14 4.31
N VAL A 68 -2.82 1.55 4.08
CA VAL A 68 -3.47 0.64 5.02
C VAL A 68 -3.95 -0.59 4.24
N GLY A 69 -3.38 -1.75 4.53
CA GLY A 69 -3.64 -2.97 3.80
C GLY A 69 -3.27 -2.83 2.31
N ASP A 70 -4.24 -2.97 1.44
CA ASP A 70 -4.11 -2.85 -0.01
C ASP A 70 -4.59 -1.50 -0.58
N LYS A 71 -4.80 -0.50 0.28
CA LYS A 71 -5.33 0.82 -0.07
C LYS A 71 -4.34 1.94 0.21
N ILE A 72 -4.24 2.86 -0.73
CA ILE A 72 -3.52 4.12 -0.57
C ILE A 72 -4.54 5.25 -0.51
N TYR A 73 -4.43 6.11 0.50
CA TYR A 73 -5.26 7.30 0.65
C TYR A 73 -4.42 8.53 0.37
N VAL A 74 -4.91 9.39 -0.53
CA VAL A 74 -4.22 10.60 -0.96
C VAL A 74 -5.15 11.77 -0.80
N PHE A 75 -4.67 12.83 -0.14
CA PHE A 75 -5.38 14.08 0.04
C PHE A 75 -4.71 15.16 -0.80
N THR A 76 -5.45 15.77 -1.70
CA THR A 76 -4.94 16.74 -2.67
C THR A 76 -5.94 17.86 -2.93
N ARG A 77 -5.49 18.88 -3.66
CA ARG A 77 -6.32 19.98 -4.12
C ARG A 77 -6.44 19.97 -5.63
N GLU A 78 -7.66 20.14 -6.13
CA GLU A 78 -8.00 20.33 -7.53
C GLU A 78 -8.81 21.63 -7.69
N GLY A 79 -8.20 22.68 -8.22
CA GLY A 79 -8.85 23.98 -8.33
C GLY A 79 -9.27 24.52 -6.96
N LYS A 80 -10.57 24.65 -6.73
CA LYS A 80 -11.16 25.12 -5.46
C LYS A 80 -11.62 23.99 -4.53
N GLU A 81 -11.38 22.76 -4.90
CA GLU A 81 -11.85 21.60 -4.13
C GLU A 81 -10.70 20.88 -3.43
N GLU A 82 -10.93 20.50 -2.18
CA GLU A 82 -10.12 19.52 -1.49
C GLU A 82 -10.64 18.13 -1.84
N VAL A 83 -9.75 17.23 -2.20
CA VAL A 83 -10.09 15.91 -2.73
C VAL A 83 -9.34 14.82 -1.96
N ILE A 84 -10.07 13.86 -1.43
CA ILE A 84 -9.50 12.62 -0.91
C ILE A 84 -9.77 11.49 -1.90
N ARG A 85 -8.75 10.68 -2.18
CA ARG A 85 -8.84 9.49 -3.03
C ARG A 85 -8.42 8.25 -2.29
N CYS A 86 -9.12 7.17 -2.59
CA CYS A 86 -8.69 5.82 -2.25
C CYS A 86 -8.24 5.10 -3.52
N LEU A 87 -7.00 4.68 -3.55
CA LEU A 87 -6.41 3.96 -4.67
C LEU A 87 -6.09 2.52 -4.26
N ASP A 88 -6.17 1.61 -5.21
CA ASP A 88 -5.61 0.27 -5.07
C ASP A 88 -4.08 0.35 -5.09
N ALA A 89 -3.42 -0.22 -4.07
CA ALA A 89 -1.97 -0.12 -3.93
C ALA A 89 -1.21 -0.90 -5.01
N ALA A 90 -1.78 -1.98 -5.53
CA ALA A 90 -1.13 -2.80 -6.54
C ALA A 90 -1.24 -2.23 -7.95
N SER A 91 -2.36 -1.60 -8.29
CA SER A 91 -2.67 -1.13 -9.65
C SER A 91 -2.72 0.39 -9.80
N GLY A 92 -2.89 1.14 -8.71
CA GLY A 92 -3.14 2.58 -8.76
C GLY A 92 -4.56 2.97 -9.19
N GLU A 93 -5.45 1.99 -9.35
CA GLU A 93 -6.84 2.23 -9.72
C GLU A 93 -7.58 3.01 -8.62
N GLU A 94 -8.30 4.08 -9.01
CA GLU A 94 -9.16 4.82 -8.08
C GLU A 94 -10.37 3.96 -7.71
N LYS A 95 -10.52 3.67 -6.43
CA LYS A 95 -11.66 2.92 -5.90
C LYS A 95 -12.82 3.84 -5.58
N TRP A 96 -12.51 4.99 -5.01
CA TRP A 96 -13.45 6.07 -4.77
C TRP A 96 -12.72 7.38 -4.54
N LYS A 97 -13.44 8.47 -4.65
CA LYS A 97 -13.01 9.80 -4.24
C LYS A 97 -14.17 10.55 -3.61
N ASP A 98 -13.84 11.44 -2.70
CA ASP A 98 -14.75 12.42 -2.14
C ASP A 98 -14.12 13.81 -2.20
N LYS A 99 -14.94 14.86 -2.27
CA LYS A 99 -14.46 16.21 -2.45
C LYS A 99 -15.42 17.23 -1.85
N TYR A 100 -14.87 18.37 -1.46
CA TYR A 100 -15.63 19.51 -0.99
C TYR A 100 -14.96 20.83 -1.39
N GLU A 101 -15.71 21.87 -1.56
CA GLU A 101 -15.17 23.19 -1.81
C GLU A 101 -14.52 23.76 -0.54
N ALA A 102 -13.33 24.28 -0.69
CA ALA A 102 -12.58 24.95 0.38
C ALA A 102 -11.77 26.10 -0.19
N GLU A 103 -11.77 27.22 0.50
CA GLU A 103 -10.86 28.31 0.15
C GLU A 103 -9.41 27.94 0.46
N ALA A 104 -8.50 28.32 -0.43
CA ALA A 104 -7.08 28.11 -0.18
C ALA A 104 -6.63 29.00 0.98
N VAL A 105 -6.07 28.39 2.00
CA VAL A 105 -5.39 29.14 3.06
C VAL A 105 -4.04 29.59 2.51
N THR A 106 -3.92 30.90 2.25
CA THR A 106 -2.65 31.53 1.88
C THR A 106 -2.00 32.07 3.14
N GLY A 107 -0.93 31.46 3.58
CA GLY A 107 -0.15 31.89 4.74
C GLY A 107 1.35 31.87 4.47
N PRO A 108 2.17 32.47 5.33
CA PRO A 108 3.62 32.33 5.24
C PRO A 108 3.99 30.85 5.38
N GLY A 109 4.44 30.22 4.30
CA GLY A 109 4.81 28.81 4.26
C GLY A 109 3.85 27.90 3.48
N SER A 110 2.86 28.45 2.78
CA SER A 110 2.05 27.71 1.80
C SER A 110 2.69 27.73 0.41
#